data_568d5ca0a23fe8eb0fc1b1208414e07d
#
_entry.id   568d5ca0a23fe8eb0fc1b1208414e07d
#
_cell.length_a   1.000
_cell.length_b   1.000
_cell.length_c   1.000
_cell.angle_alpha   90.00
_cell.angle_beta   90.00
_cell.angle_gamma   90.00
#
_symmetry.space_group_name_H-M   'P 1'
#
loop_
_entity.id
_entity.type
_entity.pdbx_description
1 polymer ?
#
loop_
_entity_poly.entity_id
_entity_poly.type
_entity_poly.pdbx_seq_one_letter_code
_entity_poly.pdbx_strand_id
1 'polypeptide(L)'
;MRYTNQQPFPPGYNQMVSAKENPEMMGMEFGVVFMHAGDVMNFCYGQEAVYDLLRGEVIFRWEGQERKAAREDCFHAGACLLHVPHDAAVSITCTKEAEIALVHTHNPKDFAARFLGPEDCLCPDEQRGAGQMNECSLRIVRTFFDRSNCPETNFFVGEVVHYPGKWSSYPPHRHIEPELYYYKFLPENGYGLAEFGEDAYKVHNNDLLGMPRNVTHSQAAAPGYAEYYLWCIRLQDEADIVTTVVPEHGWVTGPNAVYFPER
;
A
#
# COMPACT_ATOMS: atom_id res chain seq x y z
N MET A 1 0.57 6.30 -13.63
CA MET A 1 -0.48 7.33 -13.83
C MET A 1 -1.02 7.75 -12.47
N ARG A 2 -1.23 9.06 -12.21
CA ARG A 2 -1.79 9.56 -10.95
C ARG A 2 -3.31 9.65 -11.03
N TYR A 3 -3.98 9.09 -10.03
CA TYR A 3 -5.43 9.14 -9.87
C TYR A 3 -5.77 10.01 -8.66
N THR A 4 -6.75 10.87 -8.81
CA THR A 4 -7.26 11.76 -7.77
C THR A 4 -8.76 11.58 -7.67
N ASN A 5 -9.33 11.78 -6.48
CA ASN A 5 -10.78 11.73 -6.28
C ASN A 5 -11.25 13.00 -5.57
N GLN A 6 -12.58 13.19 -5.52
CA GLN A 6 -13.18 14.29 -4.77
C GLN A 6 -12.75 14.22 -3.29
N GLN A 7 -12.35 15.36 -2.74
CA GLN A 7 -11.99 15.48 -1.33
C GLN A 7 -12.87 16.48 -0.63
N PRO A 8 -13.28 16.23 0.62
CA PRO A 8 -13.18 14.93 1.32
C PRO A 8 -13.94 13.83 0.60
N PHE A 9 -13.57 12.57 0.83
CA PHE A 9 -14.31 11.43 0.27
C PHE A 9 -15.77 11.47 0.72
N PRO A 10 -16.75 11.33 -0.17
CA PRO A 10 -18.13 11.10 0.23
C PRO A 10 -18.28 9.75 0.94
N PRO A 11 -19.31 9.59 1.82
CA PRO A 11 -19.59 8.30 2.44
C PRO A 11 -19.84 7.22 1.40
N GLY A 12 -19.31 6.02 1.67
CA GLY A 12 -19.41 4.87 0.78
C GLY A 12 -18.10 4.49 0.12
N TYR A 13 -18.16 3.65 -0.91
CA TYR A 13 -17.01 3.22 -1.69
C TYR A 13 -16.66 4.23 -2.78
N ASN A 14 -15.45 4.72 -2.74
CA ASN A 14 -14.89 5.71 -3.67
C ASN A 14 -13.86 5.04 -4.57
N GLN A 15 -14.29 4.52 -5.72
CA GLN A 15 -13.40 3.85 -6.67
C GLN A 15 -12.40 4.84 -7.28
N MET A 16 -11.12 4.46 -7.33
CA MET A 16 -10.03 5.24 -7.92
C MET A 16 -9.42 4.54 -9.15
N VAL A 17 -9.32 3.21 -9.12
CA VAL A 17 -8.84 2.39 -10.25
C VAL A 17 -9.86 1.30 -10.52
N SER A 18 -10.21 1.09 -11.78
CA SER A 18 -11.05 -0.01 -12.24
C SER A 18 -10.33 -0.86 -13.28
N ALA A 19 -10.53 -2.17 -13.23
CA ALA A 19 -9.94 -3.10 -14.20
C ALA A 19 -10.34 -2.78 -15.65
N LYS A 20 -11.53 -2.23 -15.85
CA LYS A 20 -12.06 -1.86 -17.18
C LYS A 20 -11.36 -0.63 -17.77
N GLU A 21 -11.08 0.38 -16.94
CA GLU A 21 -10.51 1.65 -17.37
C GLU A 21 -8.98 1.66 -17.33
N ASN A 22 -8.40 0.75 -16.53
CA ASN A 22 -6.96 0.67 -16.27
C ASN A 22 -6.42 -0.74 -16.54
N PRO A 23 -6.47 -1.24 -17.79
CA PRO A 23 -6.06 -2.60 -18.12
C PRO A 23 -4.56 -2.86 -17.85
N GLU A 24 -3.74 -1.80 -17.83
CA GLU A 24 -2.31 -1.87 -17.51
C GLU A 24 -2.04 -2.32 -16.07
N MET A 25 -3.04 -2.23 -15.18
CA MET A 25 -2.96 -2.66 -13.79
C MET A 25 -3.28 -4.15 -13.59
N MET A 26 -3.36 -4.93 -14.66
CA MET A 26 -3.60 -6.39 -14.66
C MET A 26 -4.81 -6.82 -13.83
N GLY A 27 -5.90 -6.06 -13.89
CA GLY A 27 -7.13 -6.37 -13.18
C GLY A 27 -7.12 -6.01 -11.68
N MET A 28 -6.13 -5.27 -11.19
CA MET A 28 -6.26 -4.63 -9.87
C MET A 28 -7.31 -3.54 -9.92
N GLU A 29 -8.17 -3.54 -8.92
CA GLU A 29 -9.10 -2.46 -8.62
C GLU A 29 -8.80 -1.89 -7.25
N PHE A 30 -8.94 -0.58 -7.10
CA PHE A 30 -8.66 0.12 -5.85
C PHE A 30 -9.67 1.22 -5.59
N GLY A 31 -10.02 1.37 -4.32
CA GLY A 31 -10.81 2.50 -3.85
C GLY A 31 -10.72 2.66 -2.34
N VAL A 32 -11.35 3.72 -1.85
CA VAL A 32 -11.42 4.03 -0.42
C VAL A 32 -12.87 3.96 0.06
N VAL A 33 -13.09 3.21 1.12
CA VAL A 33 -14.38 3.17 1.83
C VAL A 33 -14.32 4.18 2.96
N PHE A 34 -15.17 5.20 2.88
CA PHE A 34 -15.36 6.18 3.94
C PHE A 34 -16.70 5.94 4.63
N MET A 35 -16.69 5.85 5.98
CA MET A 35 -17.87 5.49 6.76
C MET A 35 -18.01 6.38 7.98
N HIS A 36 -19.24 6.83 8.25
CA HIS A 36 -19.58 7.46 9.53
C HIS A 36 -19.98 6.42 10.59
N ALA A 37 -19.88 6.78 11.86
CA ALA A 37 -20.32 5.94 12.94
C ALA A 37 -21.80 5.54 12.77
N GLY A 38 -22.08 4.23 12.85
CA GLY A 38 -23.39 3.64 12.62
C GLY A 38 -23.61 3.09 11.22
N ASP A 39 -22.77 3.44 10.24
CA ASP A 39 -22.89 2.90 8.88
C ASP A 39 -22.58 1.40 8.85
N VAL A 40 -23.27 0.69 7.95
CA VAL A 40 -23.02 -0.71 7.62
C VAL A 40 -22.87 -0.86 6.12
N MET A 41 -21.77 -1.46 5.69
CA MET A 41 -21.53 -1.77 4.28
C MET A 41 -21.28 -3.25 4.08
N ASN A 42 -21.77 -3.79 2.96
CA ASN A 42 -21.61 -5.19 2.61
C ASN A 42 -20.92 -5.31 1.26
N PHE A 43 -19.97 -6.21 1.17
CA PHE A 43 -19.17 -6.48 -0.02
C PHE A 43 -19.18 -7.98 -0.31
N CYS A 44 -19.18 -8.32 -1.57
CA CYS A 44 -18.95 -9.68 -2.06
C CYS A 44 -18.40 -9.57 -3.48
N TYR A 45 -17.12 -9.83 -3.63
CA TYR A 45 -16.44 -9.79 -4.92
C TYR A 45 -16.10 -11.22 -5.36
N GLY A 46 -16.29 -11.52 -6.66
CA GLY A 46 -15.74 -12.73 -7.27
C GLY A 46 -14.20 -12.65 -7.43
N GLN A 47 -13.53 -12.03 -6.47
CA GLN A 47 -12.12 -11.64 -6.51
C GLN A 47 -11.52 -11.69 -5.10
N GLU A 48 -10.23 -12.00 -5.01
CA GLU A 48 -9.43 -11.78 -3.81
C GLU A 48 -9.47 -10.30 -3.41
N ALA A 49 -9.69 -10.01 -2.12
CA ALA A 49 -9.79 -8.65 -1.64
C ALA A 49 -9.05 -8.42 -0.31
N VAL A 50 -8.50 -7.20 -0.17
CA VAL A 50 -7.85 -6.71 1.05
C VAL A 50 -8.55 -5.44 1.51
N TYR A 51 -9.00 -5.42 2.76
CA TYR A 51 -9.62 -4.29 3.44
C TYR A 51 -8.66 -3.80 4.52
N ASP A 52 -7.86 -2.78 4.25
CA ASP A 52 -6.90 -2.20 5.20
C ASP A 52 -7.50 -0.99 5.90
N LEU A 53 -7.70 -1.07 7.22
CA LEU A 53 -8.18 0.03 8.03
C LEU A 53 -7.08 1.08 8.18
N LEU A 54 -7.23 2.24 7.53
CA LEU A 54 -6.28 3.35 7.60
C LEU A 54 -6.46 4.17 8.87
N ARG A 55 -7.70 4.38 9.32
CA ARG A 55 -8.06 5.04 10.59
C ARG A 55 -9.49 4.71 11.01
N GLY A 56 -9.80 4.87 12.29
CA GLY A 56 -11.15 4.72 12.84
C GLY A 56 -11.37 3.40 13.57
N GLU A 57 -12.64 3.03 13.75
CA GLU A 57 -13.01 1.80 14.43
C GLU A 57 -14.17 1.11 13.70
N VAL A 58 -13.98 -0.17 13.38
CA VAL A 58 -14.97 -0.97 12.65
C VAL A 58 -15.09 -2.38 13.22
N ILE A 59 -16.16 -3.06 12.87
CA ILE A 59 -16.35 -4.49 13.10
C ILE A 59 -16.42 -5.16 11.74
N PHE A 60 -15.43 -5.98 11.42
CA PHE A 60 -15.46 -6.87 10.27
C PHE A 60 -16.21 -8.16 10.61
N ARG A 61 -17.09 -8.61 9.68
CA ARG A 61 -17.77 -9.92 9.74
C ARG A 61 -17.61 -10.63 8.42
N TRP A 62 -17.21 -11.89 8.48
CA TRP A 62 -17.06 -12.78 7.32
C TRP A 62 -17.19 -14.24 7.77
N GLU A 63 -17.79 -15.09 6.97
CA GLU A 63 -17.87 -16.55 7.21
C GLU A 63 -18.25 -16.94 8.65
N GLY A 64 -19.18 -16.19 9.28
CA GLY A 64 -19.58 -16.40 10.67
C GLY A 64 -18.58 -15.93 11.72
N GLN A 65 -17.46 -15.37 11.34
CA GLN A 65 -16.48 -14.75 12.22
C GLN A 65 -16.75 -13.25 12.40
N GLU A 66 -16.26 -12.70 13.51
CA GLU A 66 -16.32 -11.27 13.82
C GLU A 66 -14.99 -10.82 14.44
N ARG A 67 -14.48 -9.65 13.98
CA ARG A 67 -13.32 -8.97 14.58
C ARG A 67 -13.58 -7.48 14.70
N LYS A 68 -13.31 -6.95 15.89
CA LYS A 68 -13.20 -5.51 16.10
C LYS A 68 -11.82 -5.07 15.67
N ALA A 69 -11.78 -3.99 14.88
CA ALA A 69 -10.57 -3.36 14.38
C ALA A 69 -10.60 -1.89 14.80
N ALA A 70 -9.49 -1.40 15.35
CA ALA A 70 -9.31 -0.01 15.70
C ALA A 70 -7.89 0.43 15.32
N ARG A 71 -7.80 1.55 14.62
CA ARG A 71 -6.51 2.15 14.23
C ARG A 71 -6.62 3.66 14.40
N GLU A 72 -5.72 4.25 15.19
CA GLU A 72 -5.69 5.71 15.38
C GLU A 72 -5.46 6.41 14.04
N ASP A 73 -4.38 6.04 13.37
CA ASP A 73 -4.05 6.37 11.99
C ASP A 73 -2.94 5.44 11.47
N CYS A 74 -2.62 5.56 10.19
CA CYS A 74 -1.60 4.74 9.53
C CYS A 74 -0.15 5.16 9.85
N PHE A 75 0.08 6.32 10.48
CA PHE A 75 1.41 6.78 10.87
C PHE A 75 1.84 6.23 12.23
N HIS A 76 0.94 6.22 13.20
CA HIS A 76 1.24 5.93 14.60
C HIS A 76 0.88 4.50 15.02
N ALA A 77 0.00 3.82 14.28
CA ALA A 77 -0.45 2.48 14.60
C ALA A 77 -0.09 1.47 13.50
N GLY A 78 0.23 0.24 13.90
CA GLY A 78 0.49 -0.87 12.99
C GLY A 78 -0.72 -1.24 12.15
N ALA A 79 -0.51 -2.10 11.16
CA ALA A 79 -1.54 -2.53 10.21
C ALA A 79 -2.72 -3.25 10.89
N CYS A 80 -3.90 -3.11 10.30
CA CYS A 80 -5.12 -3.75 10.77
C CYS A 80 -6.03 -4.04 9.57
N LEU A 81 -6.00 -5.27 9.04
CA LEU A 81 -6.63 -5.58 7.76
C LEU A 81 -7.35 -6.94 7.76
N LEU A 82 -8.32 -7.06 6.87
CA LEU A 82 -8.98 -8.32 6.51
C LEU A 82 -8.61 -8.69 5.08
N HIS A 83 -8.05 -9.88 4.88
CA HIS A 83 -7.73 -10.47 3.58
C HIS A 83 -8.65 -11.66 3.33
N VAL A 84 -9.34 -11.66 2.20
CA VAL A 84 -10.35 -12.67 1.86
C VAL A 84 -10.17 -13.23 0.45
N PRO A 85 -10.53 -14.52 0.23
CA PRO A 85 -10.58 -15.10 -1.12
C PRO A 85 -11.78 -14.54 -1.91
N HIS A 86 -11.87 -14.99 -3.18
CA HIS A 86 -13.04 -14.70 -4.02
C HIS A 86 -14.34 -15.19 -3.35
N ASP A 87 -15.45 -14.54 -3.69
CA ASP A 87 -16.82 -14.85 -3.23
C ASP A 87 -17.05 -14.80 -1.71
N ALA A 88 -16.07 -14.36 -0.93
CA ALA A 88 -16.26 -14.14 0.50
C ALA A 88 -17.16 -12.91 0.76
N ALA A 89 -18.28 -13.13 1.46
CA ALA A 89 -19.15 -12.03 1.88
C ALA A 89 -18.54 -11.35 3.12
N VAL A 90 -18.29 -10.04 3.01
CA VAL A 90 -17.75 -9.20 4.08
C VAL A 90 -18.77 -8.14 4.46
N SER A 91 -19.09 -8.05 5.75
CA SER A 91 -19.89 -6.96 6.32
C SER A 91 -19.00 -6.10 7.23
N ILE A 92 -19.04 -4.79 7.05
CA ILE A 92 -18.29 -3.81 7.85
C ILE A 92 -19.29 -2.92 8.56
N THR A 93 -19.24 -2.91 9.89
CA THR A 93 -20.01 -1.96 10.71
C THR A 93 -19.06 -0.93 11.30
N CYS A 94 -19.29 0.35 11.02
CA CYS A 94 -18.49 1.45 11.53
C CYS A 94 -18.94 1.84 12.93
N THR A 95 -18.05 1.81 13.92
CA THR A 95 -18.33 2.23 15.31
C THR A 95 -17.79 3.61 15.62
N LYS A 96 -16.73 4.03 14.91
CA LYS A 96 -16.18 5.38 14.90
C LYS A 96 -15.74 5.70 13.48
N GLU A 97 -16.00 6.93 13.01
CA GLU A 97 -15.65 7.34 11.64
C GLU A 97 -14.38 6.67 11.13
N ALA A 98 -14.47 6.04 9.97
CA ALA A 98 -13.42 5.16 9.48
C ALA A 98 -13.12 5.37 7.99
N GLU A 99 -11.87 5.11 7.64
CA GLU A 99 -11.35 5.10 6.30
C GLU A 99 -10.63 3.79 6.05
N ILE A 100 -11.02 3.07 4.99
CA ILE A 100 -10.52 1.73 4.67
C ILE A 100 -10.04 1.75 3.22
N ALA A 101 -8.77 1.39 2.98
CA ALA A 101 -8.30 1.10 1.63
C ALA A 101 -8.80 -0.29 1.23
N LEU A 102 -9.41 -0.37 0.06
CA LEU A 102 -9.92 -1.62 -0.52
C LEU A 102 -9.26 -1.86 -1.86
N VAL A 103 -8.47 -2.92 -1.94
CA VAL A 103 -7.88 -3.41 -3.19
C VAL A 103 -8.39 -4.82 -3.46
N HIS A 104 -8.73 -5.11 -4.72
CA HIS A 104 -9.13 -6.46 -5.12
C HIS A 104 -8.63 -6.80 -6.53
N THR A 105 -8.44 -8.09 -6.80
CA THR A 105 -7.96 -8.61 -8.08
C THR A 105 -8.48 -10.02 -8.34
N HIS A 106 -8.48 -10.43 -9.59
CA HIS A 106 -8.83 -11.81 -9.94
C HIS A 106 -7.84 -12.81 -9.31
N ASN A 107 -8.38 -13.78 -8.57
CA ASN A 107 -7.67 -14.94 -8.05
C ASN A 107 -8.65 -16.11 -7.95
N PRO A 108 -8.47 -17.19 -8.74
CA PRO A 108 -9.36 -18.35 -8.70
C PRO A 108 -9.00 -19.34 -7.60
N LYS A 109 -7.96 -19.10 -6.81
CA LYS A 109 -7.51 -20.01 -5.75
C LYS A 109 -8.33 -19.81 -4.48
N ASP A 110 -8.74 -20.92 -3.88
CA ASP A 110 -9.36 -20.93 -2.56
C ASP A 110 -8.31 -20.82 -1.45
N PHE A 111 -8.58 -19.98 -0.47
CA PHE A 111 -7.80 -19.90 0.78
C PHE A 111 -8.70 -19.42 1.92
N ALA A 112 -8.26 -19.66 3.15
CA ALA A 112 -9.00 -19.19 4.33
C ALA A 112 -8.86 -17.68 4.49
N ALA A 113 -9.98 -16.96 4.67
CA ALA A 113 -9.96 -15.56 5.00
C ALA A 113 -9.19 -15.30 6.31
N ARG A 114 -8.39 -14.23 6.36
CA ARG A 114 -7.53 -13.92 7.50
C ARG A 114 -7.69 -12.46 7.91
N PHE A 115 -7.86 -12.25 9.19
CA PHE A 115 -7.67 -10.94 9.80
C PHE A 115 -6.23 -10.84 10.29
N LEU A 116 -5.51 -9.79 9.91
CA LEU A 116 -4.14 -9.54 10.33
C LEU A 116 -4.11 -8.26 11.17
N GLY A 117 -3.65 -8.41 12.42
CA GLY A 117 -3.17 -7.31 13.26
C GLY A 117 -1.66 -7.10 13.05
N PRO A 118 -1.04 -6.17 13.80
CA PRO A 118 0.39 -5.89 13.64
C PRO A 118 1.28 -7.12 13.81
N GLU A 119 0.96 -8.00 14.77
CA GLU A 119 1.77 -9.20 15.05
C GLU A 119 1.64 -10.30 13.99
N ASP A 120 0.58 -10.25 13.17
CA ASP A 120 0.31 -11.26 12.12
C ASP A 120 0.97 -10.91 10.79
N CYS A 121 1.48 -9.69 10.65
CA CYS A 121 2.18 -9.24 9.45
C CYS A 121 3.51 -9.97 9.28
N LEU A 122 3.91 -10.23 8.02
CA LEU A 122 5.19 -10.86 7.69
C LEU A 122 6.37 -10.07 8.28
N CYS A 123 6.26 -8.73 8.25
CA CYS A 123 7.21 -7.83 8.90
C CYS A 123 6.43 -6.65 9.49
N PRO A 124 6.27 -6.57 10.84
CA PRO A 124 5.37 -5.58 11.47
C PRO A 124 5.90 -4.15 11.47
N ASP A 125 7.18 -3.92 11.79
CA ASP A 125 7.78 -2.59 11.91
C ASP A 125 9.31 -2.67 11.66
N GLU A 126 9.71 -2.72 10.41
CA GLU A 126 11.14 -2.72 10.05
C GLU A 126 11.65 -1.28 9.89
N GLN A 127 12.69 -0.92 10.65
CA GLN A 127 13.45 0.33 10.47
C GLN A 127 14.42 0.16 9.29
N ARG A 128 13.90 0.18 8.06
CA ARG A 128 14.68 -0.05 6.86
C ARG A 128 15.52 1.18 6.50
N GLY A 129 16.79 0.95 6.15
CA GLY A 129 17.74 2.02 5.80
C GLY A 129 18.50 2.61 6.99
N ALA A 130 18.31 2.12 8.21
CA ALA A 130 19.08 2.54 9.37
C ALA A 130 20.56 2.24 9.18
N GLY A 131 21.41 3.25 9.39
CA GLY A 131 22.86 3.15 9.20
C GLY A 131 23.32 2.98 7.74
N GLN A 132 22.44 3.13 6.76
CA GLN A 132 22.74 3.02 5.34
C GLN A 132 22.51 4.36 4.63
N MET A 133 23.32 4.66 3.59
CA MET A 133 23.18 5.86 2.73
C MET A 133 23.01 7.16 3.55
N ASN A 134 23.77 7.34 4.63
CA ASN A 134 23.60 8.45 5.58
C ASN A 134 22.14 8.63 6.03
N GLU A 135 21.43 7.52 6.17
CA GLU A 135 20.00 7.44 6.51
C GLU A 135 19.06 8.24 5.61
N CYS A 136 19.49 8.57 4.38
CA CYS A 136 18.62 9.25 3.42
C CYS A 136 17.37 8.43 3.05
N SER A 137 17.42 7.12 3.26
CA SER A 137 16.32 6.18 2.97
C SER A 137 15.75 5.51 4.23
N LEU A 138 15.93 6.14 5.39
CA LEU A 138 15.36 5.64 6.64
C LEU A 138 13.83 5.77 6.63
N ARG A 139 13.14 4.64 6.87
CA ARG A 139 11.68 4.54 6.89
C ARG A 139 11.21 3.35 7.72
N ILE A 140 9.96 3.37 8.12
CA ILE A 140 9.27 2.21 8.69
C ILE A 140 8.64 1.43 7.54
N VAL A 141 8.88 0.13 7.46
CA VAL A 141 8.24 -0.77 6.48
C VAL A 141 7.44 -1.82 7.22
N ARG A 142 6.18 -1.99 6.83
CA ARG A 142 5.30 -3.04 7.32
C ARG A 142 4.86 -3.89 6.14
N THR A 143 5.39 -5.09 6.03
CA THR A 143 4.99 -6.05 5.01
C THR A 143 3.87 -6.91 5.56
N PHE A 144 2.70 -6.86 4.96
CA PHE A 144 1.54 -7.61 5.46
C PHE A 144 1.65 -9.08 5.09
N PHE A 145 1.71 -9.34 3.81
CA PHE A 145 1.85 -10.70 3.28
C PHE A 145 2.35 -10.71 1.84
N ASP A 146 2.92 -11.85 1.47
CA ASP A 146 3.25 -12.28 0.13
C ASP A 146 3.05 -13.80 0.02
N ARG A 147 3.54 -14.44 -1.03
CA ARG A 147 3.43 -15.90 -1.19
C ARG A 147 4.22 -16.72 -0.17
N SER A 148 5.14 -16.15 0.58
CA SER A 148 5.89 -16.88 1.61
C SER A 148 5.02 -17.22 2.83
N ASN A 149 4.04 -16.37 3.16
CA ASN A 149 3.10 -16.56 4.26
C ASN A 149 1.63 -16.69 3.82
N CYS A 150 1.35 -16.51 2.52
CA CYS A 150 0.07 -16.73 1.86
C CYS A 150 0.29 -17.26 0.43
N PRO A 151 0.58 -18.54 0.25
CA PRO A 151 0.98 -19.10 -1.05
C PRO A 151 -0.05 -18.94 -2.17
N GLU A 152 -1.32 -18.85 -1.82
CA GLU A 152 -2.43 -18.72 -2.77
C GLU A 152 -2.65 -17.31 -3.27
N THR A 153 -2.11 -16.30 -2.57
CA THR A 153 -2.37 -14.88 -2.90
C THR A 153 -1.83 -14.48 -4.28
N ASN A 154 -2.57 -13.59 -4.93
CA ASN A 154 -2.11 -12.86 -6.10
C ASN A 154 -1.68 -11.43 -5.76
N PHE A 155 -1.50 -11.13 -4.47
CA PHE A 155 -0.99 -9.87 -3.99
C PHE A 155 0.33 -9.98 -3.22
N PHE A 156 1.11 -8.92 -3.29
CA PHE A 156 2.14 -8.58 -2.33
C PHE A 156 1.80 -7.17 -1.80
N VAL A 157 1.49 -7.09 -0.51
CA VAL A 157 0.93 -5.88 0.09
C VAL A 157 1.69 -5.49 1.34
N GLY A 158 1.85 -4.20 1.51
CA GLY A 158 2.42 -3.62 2.72
C GLY A 158 2.35 -2.10 2.70
N GLU A 159 2.93 -1.49 3.72
CA GLU A 159 2.93 -0.04 3.87
C GLU A 159 4.31 0.49 4.27
N VAL A 160 4.54 1.75 3.94
CA VAL A 160 5.75 2.49 4.32
C VAL A 160 5.34 3.78 4.99
N VAL A 161 6.07 4.13 6.06
CA VAL A 161 6.04 5.47 6.64
C VAL A 161 7.43 6.08 6.50
N HIS A 162 7.55 7.12 5.68
CA HIS A 162 8.75 7.92 5.56
C HIS A 162 8.89 8.89 6.71
N TYR A 163 10.09 9.01 7.24
CA TYR A 163 10.45 10.19 8.00
C TYR A 163 10.57 11.42 7.06
N PRO A 164 10.33 12.64 7.57
CA PRO A 164 10.38 13.86 6.76
C PRO A 164 11.68 14.00 5.96
N GLY A 165 11.55 14.27 4.65
CA GLY A 165 12.67 14.46 3.73
C GLY A 165 13.43 13.18 3.35
N LYS A 166 12.91 12.00 3.68
CA LYS A 166 13.57 10.73 3.38
C LYS A 166 13.00 10.07 2.11
N TRP A 167 13.76 9.11 1.59
CA TRP A 167 13.43 8.35 0.39
C TRP A 167 13.01 6.91 0.72
N SER A 168 12.31 6.27 -0.22
CA SER A 168 12.11 4.82 -0.23
C SER A 168 12.09 4.28 -1.65
N SER A 169 11.98 2.96 -1.77
CA SER A 169 12.13 2.28 -3.07
C SER A 169 13.43 2.68 -3.78
N TYR A 170 14.45 3.07 -2.99
CA TYR A 170 15.73 3.57 -3.47
C TYR A 170 16.86 2.55 -3.13
N PRO A 171 17.78 2.22 -4.07
CA PRO A 171 17.94 2.78 -5.42
C PRO A 171 16.71 2.58 -6.31
N PRO A 172 16.52 3.45 -7.33
CA PRO A 172 15.45 3.29 -8.30
C PRO A 172 15.48 1.90 -8.91
N HIS A 173 14.32 1.28 -9.04
CA HIS A 173 14.20 -0.08 -9.56
C HIS A 173 12.91 -0.27 -10.34
N ARG A 174 12.80 -1.39 -11.02
CA ARG A 174 11.62 -1.81 -11.77
C ARG A 174 11.38 -3.30 -11.64
N HIS A 175 10.16 -3.72 -11.84
CA HIS A 175 9.72 -5.10 -11.96
C HIS A 175 8.60 -5.22 -12.99
N ILE A 176 8.28 -6.46 -13.39
CA ILE A 176 7.28 -6.69 -14.44
C ILE A 176 5.84 -6.69 -13.90
N GLU A 177 5.66 -6.72 -12.61
CA GLU A 177 4.37 -6.64 -11.94
C GLU A 177 3.91 -5.17 -11.89
N PRO A 178 2.62 -4.86 -12.14
CA PRO A 178 2.09 -3.55 -11.86
C PRO A 178 1.91 -3.34 -10.36
N GLU A 179 2.05 -2.10 -9.93
CA GLU A 179 1.98 -1.70 -8.53
C GLU A 179 1.12 -0.46 -8.34
N LEU A 180 0.42 -0.37 -7.22
CA LEU A 180 -0.34 0.79 -6.78
C LEU A 180 0.27 1.36 -5.51
N TYR A 181 0.35 2.71 -5.42
CA TYR A 181 0.75 3.46 -4.25
C TYR A 181 -0.37 4.41 -3.85
N TYR A 182 -0.97 4.22 -2.67
CA TYR A 182 -1.96 5.13 -2.10
C TYR A 182 -1.34 5.95 -0.98
N TYR A 183 -1.38 7.28 -1.10
CA TYR A 183 -0.62 8.20 -0.26
C TYR A 183 -1.43 8.88 0.82
N LYS A 184 -0.82 9.04 2.01
CA LYS A 184 -1.26 9.92 3.08
C LYS A 184 -0.09 10.78 3.55
N PHE A 185 -0.37 11.95 4.08
CA PHE A 185 0.63 12.87 4.61
C PHE A 185 0.28 13.36 6.01
N LEU A 186 1.31 13.59 6.84
CA LEU A 186 1.15 14.18 8.17
C LEU A 186 2.15 15.35 8.32
N PRO A 187 1.65 16.61 8.47
CA PRO A 187 0.24 17.03 8.31
C PRO A 187 -0.31 16.83 6.89
N GLU A 188 -1.64 16.79 6.74
CA GLU A 188 -2.33 16.42 5.49
C GLU A 188 -2.06 17.32 4.29
N ASN A 189 -1.61 18.56 4.51
CA ASN A 189 -1.19 19.50 3.46
C ASN A 189 0.20 19.20 2.90
N GLY A 190 0.83 18.08 3.32
CA GLY A 190 2.10 17.61 2.85
C GLY A 190 2.06 17.15 1.40
N TYR A 191 3.25 16.88 0.87
CA TYR A 191 3.42 16.30 -0.46
C TYR A 191 4.70 15.47 -0.55
N GLY A 192 4.75 14.61 -1.54
CA GLY A 192 5.91 13.83 -1.91
C GLY A 192 6.22 13.94 -3.40
N LEU A 193 7.31 13.30 -3.80
CA LEU A 193 7.67 13.11 -5.21
C LEU A 193 7.80 11.61 -5.48
N ALA A 194 7.11 11.15 -6.51
CA ALA A 194 7.18 9.78 -7.00
C ALA A 194 7.83 9.77 -8.38
N GLU A 195 8.97 9.10 -8.51
CA GLU A 195 9.61 8.85 -9.79
C GLU A 195 8.74 7.94 -10.65
N PHE A 196 8.67 8.23 -11.94
CA PHE A 196 7.90 7.47 -12.92
C PHE A 196 8.67 7.45 -14.25
N GLY A 197 9.62 6.53 -14.38
CA GLY A 197 10.57 6.52 -15.48
C GLY A 197 11.44 7.78 -15.47
N GLU A 198 11.39 8.57 -16.53
CA GLU A 198 12.12 9.85 -16.63
C GLU A 198 11.35 11.04 -16.06
N ASP A 199 10.08 10.82 -15.62
CA ASP A 199 9.22 11.85 -15.06
C ASP A 199 9.14 11.74 -13.53
N ALA A 200 8.56 12.75 -12.87
CA ALA A 200 8.19 12.72 -11.47
C ALA A 200 6.80 13.31 -11.26
N TYR A 201 5.99 12.61 -10.46
CA TYR A 201 4.71 13.12 -10.01
C TYR A 201 4.85 13.75 -8.63
N LYS A 202 4.31 14.97 -8.47
CA LYS A 202 4.03 15.50 -7.14
C LYS A 202 2.73 14.85 -6.63
N VAL A 203 2.84 14.12 -5.53
CA VAL A 203 1.73 13.41 -4.90
C VAL A 203 1.27 14.10 -3.62
N HIS A 204 -0.01 14.04 -3.31
CA HIS A 204 -0.66 14.69 -2.17
C HIS A 204 -1.46 13.67 -1.36
N ASN A 205 -2.00 14.13 -0.24
CA ASN A 205 -2.88 13.33 0.60
C ASN A 205 -4.07 12.79 -0.22
N ASN A 206 -4.33 11.48 -0.11
CA ASN A 206 -5.35 10.73 -0.84
C ASN A 206 -5.13 10.59 -2.36
N ASP A 207 -3.95 10.91 -2.88
CA ASP A 207 -3.60 10.53 -4.24
C ASP A 207 -3.30 9.02 -4.34
N LEU A 208 -3.54 8.46 -5.51
CA LEU A 208 -3.12 7.12 -5.89
C LEU A 208 -2.24 7.20 -7.13
N LEU A 209 -1.13 6.48 -7.14
CA LEU A 209 -0.25 6.35 -8.31
C LEU A 209 -0.20 4.89 -8.77
N GLY A 210 -0.57 4.66 -10.02
CA GLY A 210 -0.40 3.36 -10.68
C GLY A 210 0.93 3.30 -11.43
N MET A 211 1.75 2.31 -11.11
CA MET A 211 2.99 1.94 -11.79
C MET A 211 2.71 0.78 -12.74
N PRO A 212 2.61 1.00 -14.06
CA PRO A 212 2.57 -0.07 -15.01
C PRO A 212 3.86 -0.91 -15.01
N ARG A 213 3.80 -2.02 -15.69
CA ARG A 213 4.93 -2.96 -15.84
C ARG A 213 6.21 -2.26 -16.31
N ASN A 214 7.34 -2.60 -15.70
CA ASN A 214 8.69 -2.12 -16.06
C ASN A 214 8.91 -0.59 -15.96
N VAL A 215 8.10 0.13 -15.24
CA VAL A 215 8.34 1.55 -14.96
C VAL A 215 9.31 1.67 -13.79
N THR A 216 10.42 2.36 -14.00
CA THR A 216 11.38 2.70 -12.93
C THR A 216 10.71 3.64 -11.93
N HIS A 217 10.87 3.37 -10.65
CA HIS A 217 10.24 4.16 -9.61
C HIS A 217 11.07 4.22 -8.32
N SER A 218 10.89 5.32 -7.60
CA SER A 218 11.30 5.57 -6.23
C SER A 218 10.40 6.65 -5.63
N GLN A 219 10.46 6.85 -4.30
CA GLN A 219 9.55 7.75 -3.59
C GLN A 219 10.35 8.68 -2.67
N ALA A 220 9.87 9.91 -2.46
CA ALA A 220 10.51 10.87 -1.56
C ALA A 220 9.49 11.75 -0.86
N ALA A 221 9.54 11.80 0.46
CA ALA A 221 8.75 12.73 1.27
C ALA A 221 9.37 14.14 1.22
N ALA A 222 8.54 15.19 1.15
CA ALA A 222 9.02 16.55 1.29
C ALA A 222 9.54 16.82 2.72
N PRO A 223 10.54 17.68 2.91
CA PRO A 223 11.02 18.07 4.23
C PRO A 223 9.88 18.63 5.08
N GLY A 224 9.79 18.17 6.34
CA GLY A 224 8.78 18.60 7.31
C GLY A 224 7.48 17.80 7.31
N TYR A 225 7.32 16.83 6.39
CA TYR A 225 6.12 15.99 6.30
C TYR A 225 6.47 14.51 6.38
N ALA A 226 5.77 13.77 7.24
CA ALA A 226 5.78 12.31 7.13
C ALA A 226 4.91 11.92 5.93
N GLU A 227 5.38 10.94 5.16
CA GLU A 227 4.64 10.36 4.04
C GLU A 227 4.36 8.90 4.34
N TYR A 228 3.11 8.52 4.27
CA TYR A 228 2.66 7.14 4.26
C TYR A 228 2.26 6.76 2.85
N TYR A 229 2.56 5.55 2.44
CA TYR A 229 1.86 4.91 1.34
C TYR A 229 1.57 3.43 1.62
N LEU A 230 0.37 3.02 1.25
CA LEU A 230 0.02 1.61 1.05
C LEU A 230 0.50 1.22 -0.34
N TRP A 231 1.29 0.14 -0.45
CA TRP A 231 1.69 -0.42 -1.73
C TRP A 231 1.05 -1.79 -1.96
N CYS A 232 0.57 -1.99 -3.19
CA CYS A 232 -0.09 -3.22 -3.62
C CYS A 232 0.50 -3.64 -4.96
N ILE A 233 1.18 -4.77 -5.00
CA ILE A 233 1.72 -5.36 -6.22
C ILE A 233 0.82 -6.52 -6.65
N ARG A 234 0.40 -6.52 -7.92
CA ARG A 234 -0.32 -7.64 -8.54
C ARG A 234 0.71 -8.66 -9.01
N LEU A 235 0.85 -9.73 -8.25
CA LEU A 235 1.75 -10.84 -8.61
C LEU A 235 1.27 -11.54 -9.88
N GLN A 236 2.22 -11.94 -10.72
CA GLN A 236 1.90 -12.81 -11.84
C GLN A 236 1.59 -14.22 -11.33
N ASP A 237 0.80 -14.95 -12.11
CA ASP A 237 0.49 -16.32 -11.77
C ASP A 237 1.80 -17.15 -11.79
N GLU A 238 2.08 -17.85 -10.68
CA GLU A 238 3.18 -18.79 -10.49
C GLU A 238 4.61 -18.23 -10.67
N ALA A 239 4.80 -16.91 -10.70
CA ALA A 239 6.13 -16.29 -10.78
C ALA A 239 6.45 -15.47 -9.53
N ASP A 240 7.70 -15.53 -9.10
CA ASP A 240 8.24 -14.65 -8.07
C ASP A 240 8.58 -13.28 -8.64
N ILE A 241 8.46 -12.26 -7.80
CA ILE A 241 8.89 -10.91 -8.15
C ILE A 241 10.40 -10.86 -8.38
N VAL A 242 10.81 -10.27 -9.49
CA VAL A 242 12.22 -9.99 -9.79
C VAL A 242 12.42 -8.48 -9.91
N THR A 243 12.98 -7.91 -8.87
CA THR A 243 13.32 -6.49 -8.82
C THR A 243 14.66 -6.22 -9.50
N THR A 244 14.69 -5.30 -10.47
CA THR A 244 15.90 -4.88 -11.19
C THR A 244 16.23 -3.45 -10.83
N VAL A 245 17.33 -3.25 -10.09
CA VAL A 245 17.87 -1.91 -9.78
C VAL A 245 18.43 -1.26 -11.02
N VAL A 246 18.24 0.05 -11.19
CA VAL A 246 18.88 0.84 -12.26
C VAL A 246 20.39 0.82 -12.03
N PRO A 247 21.20 0.31 -12.98
CA PRO A 247 22.63 0.07 -12.76
C PRO A 247 23.42 1.32 -12.36
N GLU A 248 23.08 2.47 -12.93
CA GLU A 248 23.75 3.77 -12.66
C GLU A 248 23.62 4.20 -11.20
N HIS A 249 22.60 3.74 -10.50
CA HIS A 249 22.30 4.11 -9.12
C HIS A 249 22.62 3.01 -8.11
N GLY A 250 22.97 1.81 -8.57
CA GLY A 250 23.29 0.68 -7.69
C GLY A 250 24.49 0.88 -6.77
N TRP A 251 25.41 1.80 -7.13
CA TRP A 251 26.62 2.07 -6.34
C TRP A 251 26.31 2.58 -4.92
N VAL A 252 25.18 3.25 -4.69
CA VAL A 252 24.83 3.88 -3.40
C VAL A 252 24.62 2.86 -2.27
N THR A 253 24.35 1.60 -2.59
CA THR A 253 24.23 0.52 -1.60
C THR A 253 25.49 -0.36 -1.55
N GLY A 254 26.50 -0.03 -2.35
CA GLY A 254 27.76 -0.76 -2.37
C GLY A 254 28.58 -0.59 -1.09
N PRO A 255 29.42 -1.59 -0.72
CA PRO A 255 30.21 -1.56 0.51
C PRO A 255 31.26 -0.46 0.56
N ASN A 256 31.60 0.12 -0.60
CA ASN A 256 32.57 1.21 -0.75
C ASN A 256 31.90 2.53 -1.16
N ALA A 257 30.61 2.68 -0.93
CA ALA A 257 29.90 3.90 -1.26
C ALA A 257 30.41 5.06 -0.38
N VAL A 258 30.85 6.13 -1.03
CA VAL A 258 31.30 7.37 -0.38
C VAL A 258 30.46 8.51 -0.93
N TYR A 259 29.90 9.32 -0.04
CA TYR A 259 28.99 10.42 -0.39
C TYR A 259 29.68 11.77 -0.17
N PHE A 260 29.20 12.80 -0.86
CA PHE A 260 29.61 14.18 -0.52
C PHE A 260 29.30 14.47 0.97
N PRO A 261 30.21 15.17 1.75
CA PRO A 261 31.44 15.84 1.27
C PRO A 261 32.72 14.97 1.25
N GLU A 262 32.65 13.70 1.66
CA GLU A 262 33.86 12.86 1.72
C GLU A 262 34.34 12.38 0.33
N ARG A 263 33.51 12.53 -0.71
CA ARG A 263 33.80 12.15 -2.10
C ARG A 263 34.31 13.34 -2.91
#